data_69212b9e4da1544f62afbd585caacf52
#
_entry.id   69212b9e4da1544f62afbd585caacf52
#
_cell.length_a   1.000
_cell.length_b   1.000
_cell.length_c   1.000
_cell.angle_alpha   90.00
_cell.angle_beta   90.00
_cell.angle_gamma   90.00
#
_symmetry.space_group_name_H-M   'P 1'
#
loop_
_entity.id
_entity.type
_entity.pdbx_description
1 polymer ?
#
loop_
_entity_poly.entity_id
_entity_poly.type
_entity_poly.pdbx_seq_one_letter_code
_entity_poly.pdbx_strand_id
1 'polypeptide(L)'
;EEKKIREESAMASPDSPQILIQMEGKHMQTIDCTGKTCPLPVIETKKALEEGDIQAIAVIVDNPVSSENVTRFLESQGYSVTVIQEHGKSRLEATKDKTDRILPSVGTKKLLVFIDGETVGRGSEELGQILMRSFLITLKELNPLPWRIIFINSGVKLAVEGSPYLDPLNDLLALGVEILCCGTCLDYYKLKEKLKAGRI
;
A
#
# COMPACT_ATOMS: atom_id res chain seq x y z
N GLU A 1 -78.56 -28.53 -17.46
CA GLU A 1 -77.82 -29.31 -16.47
C GLU A 1 -76.74 -28.45 -15.87
N GLU A 2 -76.90 -28.23 -14.57
CA GLU A 2 -76.07 -27.41 -13.68
C GLU A 2 -74.68 -28.02 -13.47
N LYS A 3 -73.69 -27.19 -13.38
CA LYS A 3 -72.63 -27.44 -12.41
C LYS A 3 -72.00 -26.15 -11.92
N LYS A 4 -72.27 -25.89 -10.67
CA LYS A 4 -71.67 -24.98 -9.73
C LYS A 4 -70.16 -24.82 -9.85
N ILE A 5 -69.68 -23.60 -9.99
CA ILE A 5 -68.30 -23.20 -9.78
C ILE A 5 -68.17 -22.71 -8.34
N ARG A 6 -67.44 -23.44 -7.51
CA ARG A 6 -66.98 -23.03 -6.20
C ARG A 6 -65.70 -22.19 -6.34
N GLU A 7 -65.74 -20.98 -5.88
CA GLU A 7 -64.58 -20.21 -5.53
C GLU A 7 -63.87 -20.88 -4.35
N GLU A 8 -62.61 -21.18 -4.51
CA GLU A 8 -61.71 -21.57 -3.42
C GLU A 8 -60.51 -20.62 -3.42
N SER A 9 -60.60 -19.72 -2.45
CA SER A 9 -59.55 -18.80 -2.05
C SER A 9 -58.34 -19.62 -1.61
N ALA A 10 -57.27 -19.57 -2.36
CA ALA A 10 -55.96 -20.12 -1.94
C ALA A 10 -55.12 -19.01 -1.32
N MET A 11 -55.01 -19.06 0.00
CA MET A 11 -54.05 -18.33 0.83
C MET A 11 -52.63 -18.64 0.32
N ALA A 12 -51.90 -17.57 0.06
CA ALA A 12 -50.45 -17.65 -0.20
C ALA A 12 -49.74 -18.03 1.11
N SER A 13 -49.07 -19.16 1.09
CA SER A 13 -48.15 -19.58 2.18
C SER A 13 -46.87 -18.75 2.14
N PRO A 14 -46.37 -18.28 3.31
CA PRO A 14 -45.12 -17.60 3.41
C PRO A 14 -44.00 -18.62 3.69
N ASP A 15 -43.54 -19.30 2.69
CA ASP A 15 -42.34 -20.13 2.76
C ASP A 15 -41.47 -19.94 1.52
N SER A 16 -40.86 -18.74 1.46
CA SER A 16 -39.64 -18.57 0.69
C SER A 16 -38.49 -19.04 1.58
N PRO A 17 -37.66 -19.99 1.14
CA PRO A 17 -36.48 -20.35 1.90
C PRO A 17 -35.57 -19.12 1.95
N GLN A 18 -35.46 -18.52 3.13
CA GLN A 18 -34.36 -17.63 3.46
C GLN A 18 -33.10 -18.48 3.30
N ILE A 19 -32.36 -18.21 2.25
CA ILE A 19 -31.00 -18.73 2.08
C ILE A 19 -30.19 -18.00 3.15
N LEU A 20 -30.16 -18.60 4.34
CA LEU A 20 -29.15 -18.36 5.36
C LEU A 20 -27.83 -18.84 4.74
N ILE A 21 -27.10 -17.92 4.11
CA ILE A 21 -25.68 -18.12 3.82
C ILE A 21 -25.02 -18.15 5.18
N GLN A 22 -24.89 -19.36 5.74
CA GLN A 22 -23.97 -19.63 6.83
C GLN A 22 -22.57 -19.38 6.29
N MET A 23 -22.06 -18.18 6.55
CA MET A 23 -20.62 -17.90 6.45
C MET A 23 -19.96 -18.67 7.60
N GLU A 24 -19.62 -19.95 7.34
CA GLU A 24 -18.73 -20.71 8.19
C GLU A 24 -17.47 -19.88 8.45
N GLY A 25 -17.10 -19.71 9.71
CA GLY A 25 -16.15 -18.79 10.27
C GLY A 25 -14.78 -18.74 9.56
N LYS A 26 -14.69 -17.97 8.50
CA LYS A 26 -13.40 -17.48 8.02
C LYS A 26 -12.96 -16.40 8.99
N HIS A 27 -11.90 -16.67 9.74
CA HIS A 27 -11.30 -15.73 10.65
C HIS A 27 -10.85 -14.49 9.82
N MET A 28 -11.63 -13.38 9.89
CA MET A 28 -11.29 -12.14 9.24
C MET A 28 -10.24 -11.43 10.08
N GLN A 29 -9.01 -11.30 9.56
CA GLN A 29 -7.98 -10.53 10.21
C GLN A 29 -8.33 -9.04 10.14
N THR A 30 -8.23 -8.32 11.27
CA THR A 30 -8.50 -6.89 11.32
C THR A 30 -7.23 -6.13 11.66
N ILE A 31 -6.93 -5.08 10.89
CA ILE A 31 -5.80 -4.18 11.10
C ILE A 31 -6.33 -2.78 11.39
N ASP A 32 -5.93 -2.19 12.51
CA ASP A 32 -6.23 -0.81 12.85
C ASP A 32 -5.06 0.10 12.44
N CYS A 33 -5.29 0.90 11.42
CA CYS A 33 -4.38 1.91 10.91
C CYS A 33 -4.82 3.34 11.25
N THR A 34 -5.67 3.51 12.27
CA THR A 34 -6.09 4.84 12.75
C THR A 34 -4.88 5.67 13.17
N GLY A 35 -4.85 6.94 12.80
CA GLY A 35 -3.74 7.87 13.11
C GLY A 35 -2.49 7.67 12.25
N LYS A 36 -2.49 6.70 11.33
CA LYS A 36 -1.35 6.46 10.45
C LYS A 36 -1.52 7.18 9.11
N THR A 37 -0.48 7.89 8.71
CA THR A 37 -0.45 8.57 7.42
C THR A 37 0.15 7.69 6.33
N CYS A 38 -0.18 7.98 5.07
CA CYS A 38 0.43 7.33 3.92
C CYS A 38 1.98 7.42 4.01
N PRO A 39 2.73 6.31 3.70
CA PRO A 39 2.28 5.06 3.11
C PRO A 39 1.95 3.95 4.12
N LEU A 40 2.02 4.20 5.44
CA LEU A 40 1.98 3.17 6.48
C LEU A 40 0.76 2.24 6.42
N PRO A 41 -0.50 2.71 6.21
CA PRO A 41 -1.64 1.80 6.11
C PRO A 41 -1.50 0.76 5.00
N VAL A 42 -0.96 1.15 3.85
CA VAL A 42 -0.72 0.23 2.72
C VAL A 42 0.37 -0.78 3.05
N ILE A 43 1.47 -0.33 3.68
CA ILE A 43 2.60 -1.19 4.08
C ILE A 43 2.15 -2.24 5.09
N GLU A 44 1.37 -1.87 6.10
CA GLU A 44 0.87 -2.80 7.12
C GLU A 44 -0.11 -3.80 6.51
N THR A 45 -0.99 -3.34 5.62
CA THR A 45 -1.89 -4.23 4.89
C THR A 45 -1.10 -5.24 4.07
N LYS A 46 -0.04 -4.80 3.35
CA LYS A 46 0.84 -5.67 2.59
C LYS A 46 1.49 -6.74 3.48
N LYS A 47 2.10 -6.32 4.59
CA LYS A 47 2.75 -7.25 5.54
C LYS A 47 1.79 -8.32 6.04
N ALA A 48 0.58 -7.91 6.43
CA ALA A 48 -0.42 -8.87 6.87
C ALA A 48 -0.78 -9.89 5.77
N LEU A 49 -0.90 -9.46 4.52
CA LEU A 49 -1.17 -10.38 3.40
C LEU A 49 0.00 -11.33 3.11
N GLU A 50 1.23 -10.93 3.42
CA GLU A 50 2.44 -11.76 3.23
C GLU A 50 2.64 -12.79 4.34
N GLU A 51 2.07 -12.57 5.56
CA GLU A 51 2.19 -13.47 6.70
C GLU A 51 1.34 -14.75 6.59
N GLY A 52 0.39 -14.80 5.64
CA GLY A 52 -0.45 -15.98 5.43
C GLY A 52 -1.33 -15.90 4.18
N ASP A 53 -1.98 -17.03 3.85
CA ASP A 53 -3.00 -17.05 2.77
C ASP A 53 -4.33 -16.48 3.31
N ILE A 54 -4.37 -15.14 3.43
CA ILE A 54 -5.53 -14.42 3.96
C ILE A 54 -6.61 -14.37 2.90
N GLN A 55 -7.76 -14.99 3.19
CA GLN A 55 -8.93 -14.99 2.31
C GLN A 55 -9.86 -13.79 2.56
N ALA A 56 -9.81 -13.21 3.76
CA ALA A 56 -10.60 -12.04 4.13
C ALA A 56 -9.85 -11.18 5.16
N ILE A 57 -9.81 -9.87 4.92
CA ILE A 57 -9.14 -8.88 5.77
C ILE A 57 -10.01 -7.64 5.93
N ALA A 58 -9.99 -7.03 7.12
CA ALA A 58 -10.55 -5.71 7.37
C ALA A 58 -9.45 -4.74 7.75
N VAL A 59 -9.46 -3.56 7.14
CA VAL A 59 -8.51 -2.47 7.44
C VAL A 59 -9.28 -1.24 7.87
N ILE A 60 -8.93 -0.65 9.02
CA ILE A 60 -9.57 0.55 9.56
C ILE A 60 -8.62 1.73 9.37
N VAL A 61 -9.10 2.80 8.75
CA VAL A 61 -8.37 4.07 8.54
C VAL A 61 -9.26 5.25 8.88
N ASP A 62 -8.67 6.40 9.21
CA ASP A 62 -9.39 7.61 9.63
C ASP A 62 -9.27 8.77 8.65
N ASN A 63 -8.70 8.55 7.48
CA ASN A 63 -8.62 9.58 6.45
C ASN A 63 -8.94 9.03 5.04
N PRO A 64 -9.54 9.88 4.17
CA PRO A 64 -9.98 9.45 2.83
C PRO A 64 -8.83 8.99 1.92
N VAL A 65 -7.67 9.63 2.02
CA VAL A 65 -6.50 9.31 1.18
C VAL A 65 -5.97 7.90 1.49
N SER A 66 -5.88 7.56 2.79
CA SER A 66 -5.49 6.20 3.19
C SER A 66 -6.53 5.18 2.77
N SER A 67 -7.84 5.49 2.88
CA SER A 67 -8.91 4.62 2.42
C SER A 67 -8.78 4.31 0.93
N GLU A 68 -8.60 5.32 0.09
CA GLU A 68 -8.42 5.15 -1.36
C GLU A 68 -7.18 4.34 -1.71
N ASN A 69 -6.03 4.63 -1.07
CA ASN A 69 -4.78 3.95 -1.35
C ASN A 69 -4.81 2.47 -0.93
N VAL A 70 -5.37 2.15 0.23
CA VAL A 70 -5.53 0.77 0.70
C VAL A 70 -6.51 0.00 -0.19
N THR A 71 -7.63 0.64 -0.62
CA THR A 71 -8.57 0.03 -1.57
C THR A 71 -7.87 -0.36 -2.86
N ARG A 72 -7.17 0.58 -3.52
CA ARG A 72 -6.44 0.31 -4.76
C ARG A 72 -5.39 -0.79 -4.59
N PHE A 73 -4.70 -0.79 -3.46
CA PHE A 73 -3.72 -1.82 -3.16
C PHE A 73 -4.38 -3.21 -3.06
N LEU A 74 -5.44 -3.36 -2.26
CA LEU A 74 -6.16 -4.63 -2.08
C LEU A 74 -6.75 -5.13 -3.40
N GLU A 75 -7.35 -4.25 -4.21
CA GLU A 75 -7.85 -4.58 -5.55
C GLU A 75 -6.72 -5.07 -6.47
N SER A 76 -5.53 -4.44 -6.41
CA SER A 76 -4.35 -4.88 -7.18
C SER A 76 -3.85 -6.26 -6.77
N GLN A 77 -4.13 -6.69 -5.54
CA GLN A 77 -3.80 -8.02 -5.02
C GLN A 77 -4.91 -9.07 -5.28
N GLY A 78 -5.97 -8.69 -6.03
CA GLY A 78 -7.05 -9.61 -6.40
C GLY A 78 -8.15 -9.74 -5.34
N TYR A 79 -8.31 -8.74 -4.48
CA TYR A 79 -9.40 -8.69 -3.51
C TYR A 79 -10.54 -7.81 -4.01
N SER A 80 -11.78 -8.22 -3.73
CA SER A 80 -12.95 -7.36 -3.82
C SER A 80 -13.10 -6.59 -2.52
N VAL A 81 -13.19 -5.24 -2.59
CA VAL A 81 -13.19 -4.35 -1.41
C VAL A 81 -14.54 -3.67 -1.25
N THR A 82 -15.08 -3.72 -0.05
CA THR A 82 -16.25 -2.94 0.38
C THR A 82 -15.83 -1.91 1.44
N VAL A 83 -16.13 -0.64 1.21
CA VAL A 83 -15.80 0.44 2.15
C VAL A 83 -17.04 0.81 2.96
N ILE A 84 -16.97 0.69 4.28
CA ILE A 84 -18.02 1.00 5.24
C ILE A 84 -17.57 2.22 6.05
N GLN A 85 -18.41 3.25 6.10
CA GLN A 85 -18.13 4.46 6.91
C GLN A 85 -18.79 4.32 8.29
N GLU A 86 -17.96 4.33 9.34
CA GLU A 86 -18.41 4.19 10.71
C GLU A 86 -17.69 5.20 11.62
N HIS A 87 -18.48 6.05 12.32
CA HIS A 87 -17.96 6.97 13.34
C HIS A 87 -16.75 7.82 12.88
N GLY A 88 -16.78 8.32 11.64
CA GLY A 88 -15.71 9.14 11.07
C GLY A 88 -14.47 8.37 10.61
N LYS A 89 -14.54 7.04 10.60
CA LYS A 89 -13.51 6.14 10.08
C LYS A 89 -14.03 5.35 8.89
N SER A 90 -13.14 4.89 8.04
CA SER A 90 -13.44 3.94 6.95
C SER A 90 -12.97 2.56 7.36
N ARG A 91 -13.89 1.60 7.38
CA ARG A 91 -13.60 0.18 7.48
C ARG A 91 -13.64 -0.43 6.07
N LEU A 92 -12.51 -0.95 5.62
CA LEU A 92 -12.37 -1.60 4.34
C LEU A 92 -12.39 -3.12 4.56
N GLU A 93 -13.47 -3.76 4.12
CA GLU A 93 -13.59 -5.21 4.16
C GLU A 93 -13.24 -5.78 2.79
N ALA A 94 -12.24 -6.64 2.75
CA ALA A 94 -11.72 -7.21 1.51
C ALA A 94 -11.75 -8.73 1.56
N THR A 95 -12.24 -9.34 0.49
CA THR A 95 -12.27 -10.79 0.28
C THR A 95 -11.56 -11.15 -1.00
N LYS A 96 -10.73 -12.20 -0.97
CA LYS A 96 -9.98 -12.66 -2.14
C LYS A 96 -10.93 -13.24 -3.19
N ASP A 97 -10.89 -12.70 -4.39
CA ASP A 97 -11.63 -13.26 -5.51
C ASP A 97 -11.05 -14.63 -5.92
N LYS A 98 -11.91 -15.60 -6.15
CA LYS A 98 -11.49 -16.95 -6.61
C LYS A 98 -10.95 -16.98 -8.05
N THR A 99 -10.89 -15.84 -8.71
CA THR A 99 -10.31 -15.72 -10.06
C THR A 99 -8.82 -15.48 -9.94
N ASP A 100 -8.02 -16.49 -10.29
CA ASP A 100 -6.58 -16.37 -10.56
C ASP A 100 -6.34 -15.28 -11.61
N ARG A 101 -6.26 -14.03 -11.18
CA ARG A 101 -5.63 -13.00 -12.00
C ARG A 101 -4.15 -13.28 -11.95
N ILE A 102 -3.65 -14.00 -12.94
CA ILE A 102 -2.21 -14.13 -13.21
C ILE A 102 -1.70 -12.71 -13.43
N LEU A 103 -1.12 -12.11 -12.39
CA LEU A 103 -0.30 -10.91 -12.55
C LEU A 103 0.86 -11.32 -13.47
N PRO A 104 1.15 -10.56 -14.54
CA PRO A 104 2.27 -10.89 -15.41
C PRO A 104 3.53 -10.94 -14.55
N SER A 105 4.22 -12.08 -14.55
CA SER A 105 5.54 -12.23 -13.93
C SER A 105 6.45 -11.16 -14.52
N VAL A 106 6.78 -10.15 -13.71
CA VAL A 106 7.76 -9.13 -14.09
C VAL A 106 9.09 -9.87 -14.20
N GLY A 107 9.53 -10.11 -15.45
CA GLY A 107 10.85 -10.65 -15.70
C GLY A 107 11.90 -9.84 -14.94
N THR A 108 13.09 -10.37 -14.72
CA THR A 108 14.21 -9.86 -13.92
C THR A 108 14.70 -8.46 -14.35
N LYS A 109 13.80 -7.47 -14.42
CA LYS A 109 14.13 -6.09 -14.76
C LYS A 109 14.73 -5.44 -13.52
N LYS A 110 15.99 -4.97 -13.65
CA LYS A 110 16.65 -4.19 -12.61
C LYS A 110 16.03 -2.79 -12.56
N LEU A 111 15.43 -2.45 -11.42
CA LEU A 111 14.90 -1.11 -11.16
C LEU A 111 16.05 -0.19 -10.72
N LEU A 112 16.29 0.87 -11.48
CA LEU A 112 17.20 1.96 -11.13
C LEU A 112 16.35 3.17 -10.68
N VAL A 113 16.66 3.72 -9.50
CA VAL A 113 16.05 4.95 -8.98
C VAL A 113 17.07 6.07 -9.09
N PHE A 114 16.65 7.20 -9.68
CA PHE A 114 17.49 8.36 -9.89
C PHE A 114 16.87 9.57 -9.17
N ILE A 115 17.63 10.21 -8.26
CA ILE A 115 17.14 11.29 -7.40
C ILE A 115 18.05 12.51 -7.56
N ASP A 116 17.51 13.59 -8.12
CA ASP A 116 18.23 14.81 -8.47
C ASP A 116 17.93 16.00 -7.53
N GLY A 117 17.05 15.81 -6.54
CA GLY A 117 16.63 16.86 -5.63
C GLY A 117 16.40 16.37 -4.20
N GLU A 118 16.27 17.31 -3.28
CA GLU A 118 15.97 17.05 -1.86
C GLU A 118 14.48 16.79 -1.61
N THR A 119 13.64 17.16 -2.58
CA THR A 119 12.18 17.09 -2.49
C THR A 119 11.57 16.39 -3.71
N VAL A 120 10.38 15.84 -3.55
CA VAL A 120 9.58 15.31 -4.68
C VAL A 120 8.63 16.40 -5.15
N GLY A 121 8.73 16.75 -6.44
CA GLY A 121 7.91 17.79 -7.05
C GLY A 121 8.55 19.19 -6.93
N ARG A 122 7.88 20.18 -7.53
CA ARG A 122 8.38 21.57 -7.64
C ARG A 122 7.39 22.62 -7.13
N GLY A 123 6.36 22.19 -6.40
CA GLY A 123 5.35 23.06 -5.81
C GLY A 123 5.76 23.53 -4.41
N SER A 124 5.12 23.02 -3.38
CA SER A 124 5.47 23.30 -1.99
C SER A 124 6.70 22.50 -1.57
N GLU A 125 7.68 23.16 -0.97
CA GLU A 125 8.89 22.53 -0.43
C GLU A 125 8.53 21.60 0.75
N GLU A 126 7.67 22.04 1.66
CA GLU A 126 7.20 21.25 2.80
C GLU A 126 6.53 19.96 2.34
N LEU A 127 5.59 20.05 1.40
CA LEU A 127 4.95 18.87 0.80
C LEU A 127 5.99 17.98 0.11
N GLY A 128 6.94 18.57 -0.60
CA GLY A 128 8.01 17.85 -1.29
C GLY A 128 8.90 17.03 -0.34
N GLN A 129 9.18 17.54 0.86
CA GLN A 129 9.91 16.83 1.91
C GLN A 129 9.10 15.65 2.46
N ILE A 130 7.82 15.85 2.73
CA ILE A 130 6.90 14.79 3.17
C ILE A 130 6.85 13.67 2.11
N LEU A 131 6.72 14.04 0.84
CA LEU A 131 6.67 13.09 -0.27
C LEU A 131 7.99 12.34 -0.45
N MET A 132 9.15 13.00 -0.28
CA MET A 132 10.47 12.35 -0.35
C MET A 132 10.61 11.30 0.75
N ARG A 133 10.18 11.61 1.98
CA ARG A 133 10.18 10.64 3.08
C ARG A 133 9.32 9.42 2.76
N SER A 134 8.09 9.65 2.32
CA SER A 134 7.16 8.59 1.94
C SER A 134 7.71 7.74 0.81
N PHE A 135 8.31 8.35 -0.19
CA PHE A 135 8.95 7.68 -1.33
C PHE A 135 10.07 6.73 -0.88
N LEU A 136 11.02 7.20 -0.07
CA LEU A 136 12.13 6.37 0.41
C LEU A 136 11.66 5.20 1.29
N ILE A 137 10.65 5.42 2.13
CA ILE A 137 10.04 4.33 2.92
C ILE A 137 9.36 3.30 2.00
N THR A 138 8.65 3.76 0.98
CA THR A 138 7.95 2.87 0.04
C THR A 138 8.91 2.04 -0.81
N LEU A 139 10.10 2.55 -1.14
CA LEU A 139 11.10 1.80 -1.91
C LEU A 139 11.49 0.47 -1.24
N LYS A 140 11.45 0.39 0.08
CA LYS A 140 11.76 -0.84 0.84
C LYS A 140 10.71 -1.94 0.65
N GLU A 141 9.50 -1.55 0.27
CA GLU A 141 8.36 -2.44 0.15
C GLU A 141 8.18 -2.98 -1.28
N LEU A 142 9.07 -2.58 -2.20
CA LEU A 142 9.03 -3.08 -3.58
C LEU A 142 9.55 -4.52 -3.67
N ASN A 143 8.92 -5.30 -4.52
CA ASN A 143 9.39 -6.64 -4.88
C ASN A 143 9.35 -6.80 -6.42
N PRO A 144 10.51 -6.87 -7.10
CA PRO A 144 11.87 -6.81 -6.54
C PRO A 144 12.25 -5.41 -6.02
N LEU A 145 13.16 -5.37 -5.05
CA LEU A 145 13.77 -4.14 -4.57
C LEU A 145 14.50 -3.39 -5.69
N PRO A 146 14.69 -2.06 -5.57
CA PRO A 146 15.59 -1.35 -6.46
C PRO A 146 16.98 -2.00 -6.44
N TRP A 147 17.55 -2.23 -7.63
CA TRP A 147 18.93 -2.69 -7.75
C TRP A 147 19.90 -1.61 -7.28
N ARG A 148 19.59 -0.33 -7.62
CA ARG A 148 20.46 0.81 -7.33
C ARG A 148 19.66 2.09 -7.19
N ILE A 149 20.13 2.97 -6.28
CA ILE A 149 19.69 4.36 -6.17
C ILE A 149 20.87 5.26 -6.47
N ILE A 150 20.70 6.26 -7.32
CA ILE A 150 21.72 7.23 -7.66
C ILE A 150 21.27 8.63 -7.24
N PHE A 151 22.06 9.29 -6.40
CA PHE A 151 21.86 10.67 -5.99
C PHE A 151 22.77 11.60 -6.78
N ILE A 152 22.18 12.63 -7.39
CA ILE A 152 22.91 13.71 -8.05
C ILE A 152 22.38 15.07 -7.60
N ASN A 153 23.08 16.13 -8.01
CA ASN A 153 22.73 17.51 -7.69
C ASN A 153 22.44 17.66 -6.18
N SER A 154 21.38 18.37 -5.78
CA SER A 154 21.02 18.54 -4.38
C SER A 154 20.52 17.26 -3.72
N GLY A 155 20.13 16.24 -4.50
CA GLY A 155 19.77 14.90 -3.97
C GLY A 155 20.88 14.25 -3.14
N VAL A 156 22.17 14.56 -3.35
CA VAL A 156 23.27 14.04 -2.52
C VAL A 156 23.15 14.45 -1.06
N LYS A 157 22.43 15.53 -0.75
CA LYS A 157 22.21 16.01 0.63
C LYS A 157 21.30 15.07 1.43
N LEU A 158 20.54 14.21 0.78
CA LEU A 158 19.72 13.19 1.45
C LEU A 158 20.58 12.11 2.14
N ALA A 159 21.81 11.90 1.66
CA ALA A 159 22.70 10.82 2.10
C ALA A 159 23.82 11.28 3.06
N VAL A 160 23.81 12.53 3.52
CA VAL A 160 24.89 13.10 4.35
C VAL A 160 24.49 13.27 5.81
N GLU A 161 25.47 13.52 6.65
CA GLU A 161 25.30 13.80 8.08
C GLU A 161 24.28 14.90 8.34
N GLY A 162 23.35 14.66 9.27
CA GLY A 162 22.24 15.56 9.61
C GLY A 162 21.01 15.42 8.74
N SER A 163 21.05 14.58 7.71
CA SER A 163 19.86 14.31 6.89
C SER A 163 18.80 13.52 7.68
N PRO A 164 17.52 13.92 7.66
CA PRO A 164 16.43 13.17 8.28
C PRO A 164 16.06 11.88 7.53
N TYR A 165 16.76 11.59 6.43
CA TYR A 165 16.50 10.45 5.56
C TYR A 165 17.54 9.31 5.71
N LEU A 166 18.50 9.44 6.64
CA LEU A 166 19.55 8.43 6.81
C LEU A 166 19.00 7.07 7.23
N ASP A 167 18.00 7.04 8.13
CA ASP A 167 17.41 5.78 8.58
C ASP A 167 16.81 4.97 7.41
N PRO A 168 15.87 5.49 6.60
CA PRO A 168 15.33 4.75 5.47
C PRO A 168 16.39 4.40 4.41
N LEU A 169 17.45 5.19 4.24
CA LEU A 169 18.55 4.87 3.32
C LEU A 169 19.43 3.74 3.86
N ASN A 170 19.73 3.72 5.15
CA ASN A 170 20.47 2.63 5.79
C ASN A 170 19.68 1.32 5.77
N ASP A 171 18.36 1.37 5.93
CA ASP A 171 17.50 0.20 5.78
C ASP A 171 17.60 -0.38 4.35
N LEU A 172 17.56 0.47 3.32
CA LEU A 172 17.72 0.05 1.93
C LEU A 172 19.11 -0.58 1.67
N LEU A 173 20.18 0.01 2.24
CA LEU A 173 21.53 -0.58 2.18
C LEU A 173 21.57 -1.95 2.85
N ALA A 174 20.95 -2.10 4.03
CA ALA A 174 20.88 -3.37 4.74
C ALA A 174 20.12 -4.45 3.95
N LEU A 175 19.15 -4.06 3.14
CA LEU A 175 18.41 -4.92 2.22
C LEU A 175 19.18 -5.23 0.91
N GLY A 176 20.40 -4.72 0.75
CA GLY A 176 21.26 -4.98 -0.41
C GLY A 176 21.07 -4.03 -1.59
N VAL A 177 20.32 -2.93 -1.42
CA VAL A 177 20.21 -1.89 -2.44
C VAL A 177 21.52 -1.10 -2.51
N GLU A 178 22.11 -0.98 -3.69
CA GLU A 178 23.31 -0.17 -3.88
C GLU A 178 22.95 1.31 -3.96
N ILE A 179 23.57 2.15 -3.13
CA ILE A 179 23.40 3.60 -3.14
C ILE A 179 24.66 4.28 -3.60
N LEU A 180 24.58 5.06 -4.69
CA LEU A 180 25.66 5.84 -5.25
C LEU A 180 25.38 7.33 -5.15
N CYS A 181 26.38 8.11 -4.75
CA CYS A 181 26.32 9.57 -4.69
C CYS A 181 27.33 10.18 -5.65
N CYS A 182 26.88 11.13 -6.47
CA CYS A 182 27.74 11.83 -7.42
C CYS A 182 28.88 12.58 -6.71
N GLY A 183 30.12 12.17 -6.97
CA GLY A 183 31.31 12.78 -6.36
C GLY A 183 31.42 14.27 -6.70
N THR A 184 31.20 14.67 -7.96
CA THR A 184 31.18 16.10 -8.37
C THR A 184 30.16 16.91 -7.60
N CYS A 185 28.97 16.36 -7.33
CA CYS A 185 27.94 17.08 -6.59
C CYS A 185 28.32 17.19 -5.11
N LEU A 186 28.86 16.13 -4.52
CA LEU A 186 29.37 16.18 -3.15
C LEU A 186 30.52 17.20 -2.99
N ASP A 187 31.44 17.26 -3.95
CA ASP A 187 32.52 18.26 -3.95
C ASP A 187 31.98 19.68 -4.07
N TYR A 188 31.03 19.92 -4.98
CA TYR A 188 30.40 21.21 -5.18
C TYR A 188 29.73 21.75 -3.89
N TYR A 189 29.00 20.88 -3.19
CA TYR A 189 28.35 21.23 -1.93
C TYR A 189 29.25 21.11 -0.71
N LYS A 190 30.53 20.72 -0.83
CA LYS A 190 31.50 20.49 0.25
C LYS A 190 31.00 19.45 1.28
N LEU A 191 30.39 18.38 0.78
CA LEU A 191 29.73 17.35 1.57
C LEU A 191 30.41 15.96 1.49
N LYS A 192 31.54 15.85 0.79
CA LYS A 192 32.20 14.57 0.56
C LYS A 192 32.52 13.83 1.85
N GLU A 193 33.13 14.56 2.82
CA GLU A 193 33.49 14.02 4.14
C GLU A 193 32.28 13.75 5.07
N LYS A 194 31.11 14.27 4.68
CA LYS A 194 29.85 14.10 5.44
C LYS A 194 28.98 12.97 4.92
N LEU A 195 29.39 12.24 3.90
CA LEU A 195 28.62 11.13 3.36
C LEU A 195 28.45 10.03 4.43
N LYS A 196 27.20 9.63 4.70
CA LYS A 196 26.82 8.65 5.72
C LYS A 196 26.06 7.45 5.14
N ALA A 197 25.42 7.60 4.00
CA ALA A 197 24.69 6.52 3.35
C ALA A 197 25.17 6.33 1.89
N GLY A 198 25.55 5.10 1.54
CA GLY A 198 26.06 4.77 0.22
C GLY A 198 27.54 5.08 0.01
N ARG A 199 27.93 5.20 -1.26
CA ARG A 199 29.32 5.45 -1.69
C ARG A 199 29.37 6.39 -2.89
N ILE A 200 30.55 6.92 -3.18
CA ILE A 200 30.83 7.72 -4.39
C ILE A 200 30.99 6.80 -5.59
#